data_f09a5183bcc8f2d100471b6ddf0d79fb
#
_entry.id   f09a5183bcc8f2d100471b6ddf0d79fb
#
_cell.length_a   1.000
_cell.length_b   1.000
_cell.length_c   1.000
_cell.angle_alpha   90.00
_cell.angle_beta   90.00
_cell.angle_gamma   90.00
#
_symmetry.space_group_name_H-M   'P 1'
#
loop_
_entity.id
_entity.type
_entity.pdbx_description
1 polymer ?
#
loop_
_entity_poly.entity_id
_entity_poly.type
_entity_poly.pdbx_seq_one_letter_code
_entity_poly.pdbx_strand_id
1 'polypeptide(L)'
;FIKVHETGEIVFLETSSRVGGAHLAEMVEASSGINLWKEWAILEVAVATGTEYKLPAVRNDHAGIIVSLTRQEWPDTGNFNDPEITWRMQSMSYHIGLIVQSDSEARILSLLDDYAQRVQSDYHASAPAPDKPSL
;
A
#
# COMPACT_ATOMS: atom_id res chain seq x y z
N PHE A 1 4.57 15.14 4.81
CA PHE A 1 5.67 16.08 4.55
C PHE A 1 5.79 16.37 3.05
N ILE A 2 6.12 17.61 2.70
CA ILE A 2 6.51 17.99 1.32
C ILE A 2 7.98 18.42 1.37
N LYS A 3 8.77 17.96 0.39
CA LYS A 3 10.13 18.47 0.15
C LYS A 3 10.07 19.54 -0.92
N VAL A 4 10.46 20.78 -0.57
CA VAL A 4 10.57 21.87 -1.53
C VAL A 4 11.71 21.58 -2.49
N HIS A 5 11.42 21.56 -3.80
CA HIS A 5 12.39 21.14 -4.81
C HIS A 5 13.60 22.07 -4.88
N GLU A 6 13.38 23.39 -4.80
CA GLU A 6 14.41 24.43 -4.94
C GLU A 6 15.34 24.52 -3.72
N THR A 7 14.79 24.34 -2.50
CA THR A 7 15.54 24.55 -1.27
C THR A 7 15.94 23.27 -0.56
N GLY A 8 15.27 22.15 -0.89
CA GLY A 8 15.39 20.89 -0.17
C GLY A 8 14.73 20.90 1.22
N GLU A 9 14.08 22.00 1.60
CA GLU A 9 13.37 22.12 2.87
C GLU A 9 12.25 21.10 2.97
N ILE A 10 12.08 20.52 4.19
CA ILE A 10 10.99 19.58 4.48
C ILE A 10 9.93 20.31 5.29
N VAL A 11 8.76 20.45 4.68
CA VAL A 11 7.58 21.09 5.30
C VAL A 11 6.67 20.00 5.84
N PHE A 12 6.32 20.10 7.14
CA PHE A 12 5.31 19.23 7.73
C PHE A 12 3.92 19.63 7.23
N LEU A 13 3.10 18.65 6.87
CA LEU A 13 1.70 18.86 6.47
C LEU A 13 0.76 18.41 7.57
N GLU A 14 0.70 17.10 7.77
CA GLU A 14 -0.20 16.46 8.73
C GLU A 14 0.35 15.12 9.19
N THR A 15 -0.19 14.61 10.27
CA THR A 15 -0.01 13.23 10.73
C THR A 15 -1.33 12.66 11.22
N SER A 16 -1.43 11.35 11.23
CA SER A 16 -2.59 10.61 11.72
C SER A 16 -2.13 9.49 12.65
N SER A 17 -2.79 9.35 13.79
CA SER A 17 -2.54 8.28 14.76
C SER A 17 -3.48 7.09 14.53
N ARG A 18 -3.47 6.54 13.33
CA ARG A 18 -4.26 5.37 12.95
C ARG A 18 -3.50 4.48 11.97
N VAL A 19 -3.93 3.24 11.82
CA VAL A 19 -3.43 2.35 10.76
C VAL A 19 -3.72 2.97 9.38
N GLY A 20 -2.72 2.93 8.50
CA GLY A 20 -2.84 3.46 7.14
C GLY A 20 -3.92 2.75 6.33
N GLY A 21 -4.69 3.52 5.57
CA GLY A 21 -5.66 3.01 4.60
C GLY A 21 -5.01 2.57 3.29
N ALA A 22 -5.84 2.34 2.26
CA ALA A 22 -5.42 2.00 0.90
C ALA A 22 -4.44 0.82 0.83
N HIS A 23 -4.67 -0.21 1.65
CA HIS A 23 -3.85 -1.44 1.74
C HIS A 23 -2.39 -1.22 2.19
N LEU A 24 -2.09 -0.08 2.83
CA LEU A 24 -0.77 0.15 3.42
C LEU A 24 -0.47 -0.80 4.57
N ALA A 25 -1.51 -1.24 5.32
CA ALA A 25 -1.34 -2.23 6.38
C ALA A 25 -0.87 -3.59 5.84
N GLU A 26 -1.44 -4.03 4.71
CA GLU A 26 -1.07 -5.26 4.02
C GLU A 26 0.35 -5.16 3.44
N MET A 27 0.73 -3.98 2.93
CA MET A 27 2.11 -3.75 2.46
C MET A 27 3.12 -3.81 3.61
N VAL A 28 2.80 -3.22 4.77
CA VAL A 28 3.65 -3.32 5.97
C VAL A 28 3.74 -4.76 6.45
N GLU A 29 2.65 -5.53 6.44
CA GLU A 29 2.65 -6.94 6.78
C GLU A 29 3.53 -7.75 5.81
N ALA A 30 3.47 -7.47 4.52
CA ALA A 30 4.33 -8.11 3.52
C ALA A 30 5.82 -7.91 3.83
N SER A 31 6.26 -6.70 4.17
CA SER A 31 7.67 -6.40 4.46
C SER A 31 8.12 -6.86 5.84
N SER A 32 7.31 -6.65 6.86
CA SER A 32 7.70 -6.80 8.27
C SER A 32 7.18 -8.09 8.93
N GLY A 33 6.13 -8.70 8.38
CA GLY A 33 5.38 -9.77 9.03
C GLY A 33 4.40 -9.26 10.11
N ILE A 34 4.25 -7.95 10.27
CA ILE A 34 3.43 -7.31 11.30
C ILE A 34 2.09 -6.88 10.69
N ASN A 35 1.01 -7.54 11.10
CA ASN A 35 -0.33 -7.10 10.76
C ASN A 35 -0.77 -5.98 11.69
N LEU A 36 -0.77 -4.74 11.20
CA LEU A 36 -1.01 -3.54 12.01
C LEU A 36 -2.41 -3.52 12.67
N TRP A 37 -3.43 -4.05 12.00
CA TRP A 37 -4.79 -4.13 12.56
C TRP A 37 -4.86 -5.11 13.72
N LYS A 38 -4.22 -6.27 13.57
CA LYS A 38 -4.11 -7.29 14.61
C LYS A 38 -3.33 -6.75 15.82
N GLU A 39 -2.18 -6.14 15.57
CA GLU A 39 -1.35 -5.60 16.64
C GLU A 39 -2.04 -4.45 17.37
N TRP A 40 -2.77 -3.59 16.65
CA TRP A 40 -3.57 -2.55 17.29
C TRP A 40 -4.63 -3.15 18.20
N ALA A 41 -5.40 -4.15 17.74
CA ALA A 41 -6.39 -4.81 18.58
C ALA A 41 -5.77 -5.46 19.83
N ILE A 42 -4.61 -6.14 19.69
CA ILE A 42 -3.88 -6.73 20.82
C ILE A 42 -3.42 -5.66 21.80
N LEU A 43 -2.89 -4.53 21.31
CA LEU A 43 -2.45 -3.41 22.13
C LEU A 43 -3.61 -2.81 22.95
N GLU A 44 -4.77 -2.57 22.32
CA GLU A 44 -5.96 -2.06 23.01
C GLU A 44 -6.44 -3.02 24.11
N VAL A 45 -6.43 -4.31 23.84
CA VAL A 45 -6.78 -5.32 24.86
C VAL A 45 -5.76 -5.32 26.00
N ALA A 46 -4.47 -5.24 25.69
CA ALA A 46 -3.42 -5.19 26.70
C ALA A 46 -3.56 -3.97 27.62
N VAL A 47 -3.83 -2.80 27.03
CA VAL A 47 -4.09 -1.56 27.80
C VAL A 47 -5.32 -1.72 28.68
N ALA A 48 -6.44 -2.25 28.15
CA ALA A 48 -7.68 -2.40 28.90
C ALA A 48 -7.58 -3.40 30.06
N THR A 49 -6.73 -4.42 29.92
CA THR A 49 -6.55 -5.48 30.93
C THR A 49 -5.34 -5.26 31.84
N GLY A 50 -4.52 -4.25 31.58
CA GLY A 50 -3.27 -3.99 32.33
C GLY A 50 -2.20 -5.06 32.08
N THR A 51 -2.25 -5.76 30.94
CA THR A 51 -1.24 -6.77 30.56
C THR A 51 -0.14 -6.15 29.73
N GLU A 52 1.08 -6.71 29.80
CA GLU A 52 2.21 -6.25 29.00
C GLU A 52 2.00 -6.60 27.52
N TYR A 53 2.12 -5.59 26.63
CA TYR A 53 2.18 -5.81 25.19
C TYR A 53 3.63 -6.15 24.76
N LYS A 54 3.79 -7.17 23.92
CA LYS A 54 5.08 -7.53 23.32
C LYS A 54 4.97 -7.55 21.81
N LEU A 55 5.76 -6.69 21.16
CA LEU A 55 5.87 -6.68 19.71
C LEU A 55 6.43 -8.02 19.22
N PRO A 56 5.82 -8.69 18.22
CA PRO A 56 6.38 -9.90 17.63
C PRO A 56 7.68 -9.62 16.87
N ALA A 57 8.39 -10.69 16.49
CA ALA A 57 9.61 -10.57 15.69
C ALA A 57 9.30 -9.94 14.33
N VAL A 58 10.10 -8.96 13.95
CA VAL A 58 9.95 -8.19 12.71
C VAL A 58 10.91 -8.74 11.65
N ARG A 59 10.40 -9.01 10.43
CA ARG A 59 11.24 -9.21 9.25
C ARG A 59 11.72 -7.84 8.73
N ASN A 60 12.78 -7.86 7.95
CA ASN A 60 13.33 -6.63 7.36
C ASN A 60 13.41 -6.76 5.84
N ASP A 61 12.28 -7.14 5.23
CA ASP A 61 12.14 -7.22 3.79
C ASP A 61 11.63 -5.88 3.23
N HIS A 62 11.71 -5.74 1.91
CA HIS A 62 11.15 -4.62 1.18
C HIS A 62 9.79 -5.00 0.60
N ALA A 63 8.84 -4.07 0.58
CA ALA A 63 7.57 -4.25 -0.10
C ALA A 63 7.16 -3.00 -0.86
N GLY A 64 6.36 -3.19 -1.90
CA GLY A 64 5.81 -2.12 -2.69
C GLY A 64 4.37 -2.40 -3.08
N ILE A 65 3.61 -1.35 -3.33
CA ILE A 65 2.20 -1.43 -3.72
C ILE A 65 1.92 -0.60 -4.96
N ILE A 66 1.14 -1.16 -5.88
CA ILE A 66 0.49 -0.45 -6.97
C ILE A 66 -1.02 -0.54 -6.76
N VAL A 67 -1.71 0.60 -6.80
CA VAL A 67 -3.18 0.68 -6.78
C VAL A 67 -3.63 1.70 -7.83
N SER A 68 -4.64 1.36 -8.61
CA SER A 68 -5.21 2.26 -9.62
C SER A 68 -6.71 2.00 -9.82
N LEU A 69 -7.42 3.01 -10.31
CA LEU A 69 -8.72 2.82 -10.91
C LEU A 69 -8.56 2.15 -12.28
N THR A 70 -9.52 1.31 -12.66
CA THR A 70 -9.50 0.58 -13.94
C THR A 70 -10.75 0.83 -14.76
N ARG A 71 -10.60 0.67 -16.08
CA ARG A 71 -11.73 0.67 -17.04
C ARG A 71 -12.57 -0.60 -16.93
N GLN A 72 -11.97 -1.70 -16.51
CA GLN A 72 -12.61 -3.00 -16.32
C GLN A 72 -13.25 -3.05 -14.92
N GLU A 73 -14.48 -3.57 -14.86
CA GLU A 73 -15.15 -3.78 -13.59
C GLU A 73 -14.39 -4.76 -12.68
N TRP A 74 -13.93 -5.85 -13.28
CA TRP A 74 -13.11 -6.88 -12.62
C TRP A 74 -11.88 -7.14 -13.46
N PRO A 75 -10.76 -6.41 -13.23
CA PRO A 75 -9.57 -6.55 -14.03
C PRO A 75 -8.91 -7.93 -13.85
N ASP A 76 -8.57 -8.58 -14.95
CA ASP A 76 -7.74 -9.78 -14.92
C ASP A 76 -6.28 -9.40 -14.69
N THR A 77 -5.72 -9.86 -13.55
CA THR A 77 -4.32 -9.64 -13.19
C THR A 77 -3.44 -10.87 -13.41
N GLY A 78 -3.90 -11.87 -14.15
CA GLY A 78 -3.17 -13.12 -14.41
C GLY A 78 -1.87 -12.95 -15.19
N ASN A 79 -1.73 -11.86 -15.95
CA ASN A 79 -0.50 -11.49 -16.64
C ASN A 79 0.60 -10.93 -15.74
N PHE A 80 0.30 -10.56 -14.49
CA PHE A 80 1.29 -10.26 -13.45
C PHE A 80 1.58 -11.57 -12.71
N ASN A 81 2.68 -12.23 -13.00
CA ASN A 81 2.96 -13.59 -12.52
C ASN A 81 4.30 -13.74 -11.79
N ASP A 82 4.90 -12.63 -11.37
CA ASP A 82 6.13 -12.64 -10.59
C ASP A 82 5.91 -13.29 -9.21
N PRO A 83 6.86 -14.12 -8.74
CA PRO A 83 6.73 -14.85 -7.47
C PRO A 83 6.73 -13.93 -6.24
N GLU A 84 7.17 -12.70 -6.39
CA GLU A 84 7.17 -11.67 -5.36
C GLU A 84 5.78 -11.10 -5.04
N ILE A 85 4.76 -11.41 -5.83
CA ILE A 85 3.39 -10.94 -5.57
C ILE A 85 2.81 -11.69 -4.37
N THR A 86 2.55 -10.95 -3.29
CA THR A 86 2.00 -11.48 -2.04
C THR A 86 0.51 -11.19 -1.88
N TRP A 87 -0.01 -10.20 -2.58
CA TRP A 87 -1.41 -9.80 -2.48
C TRP A 87 -1.94 -9.23 -3.79
N ARG A 88 -3.23 -9.47 -4.05
CA ARG A 88 -3.99 -8.93 -5.19
C ARG A 88 -5.33 -8.39 -4.72
N MET A 89 -5.75 -7.25 -5.23
CA MET A 89 -7.07 -6.70 -4.97
C MET A 89 -8.13 -7.53 -5.70
N GLN A 90 -9.06 -8.09 -4.93
CA GLN A 90 -10.18 -8.91 -5.44
C GLN A 90 -11.52 -8.47 -4.87
N SER A 91 -11.54 -7.49 -3.98
CA SER A 91 -12.72 -7.08 -3.21
C SER A 91 -13.36 -5.78 -3.71
N MET A 92 -12.73 -5.08 -4.64
CA MET A 92 -13.22 -3.79 -5.14
C MET A 92 -13.35 -3.81 -6.66
N SER A 93 -14.59 -3.57 -7.15
CA SER A 93 -14.83 -3.37 -8.59
C SER A 93 -14.15 -2.08 -9.09
N TYR A 94 -13.75 -2.08 -10.35
CA TYR A 94 -13.06 -0.97 -11.02
C TYR A 94 -11.74 -0.56 -10.38
N HIS A 95 -11.08 -1.49 -9.65
CA HIS A 95 -9.78 -1.26 -9.05
C HIS A 95 -8.81 -2.39 -9.39
N ILE A 96 -7.56 -2.05 -9.57
CA ILE A 96 -6.45 -2.99 -9.60
C ILE A 96 -5.50 -2.66 -8.43
N GLY A 97 -5.01 -3.70 -7.75
CA GLY A 97 -4.03 -3.56 -6.70
C GLY A 97 -3.15 -4.79 -6.60
N LEU A 98 -1.85 -4.57 -6.44
CA LEU A 98 -0.83 -5.61 -6.29
C LEU A 98 0.14 -5.18 -5.21
N ILE A 99 0.51 -6.10 -4.30
CA ILE A 99 1.62 -5.91 -3.37
C ILE A 99 2.69 -6.94 -3.71
N VAL A 100 3.92 -6.45 -3.81
CA VAL A 100 5.12 -7.25 -4.02
C VAL A 100 6.04 -7.17 -2.80
N GLN A 101 6.78 -8.25 -2.52
CA GLN A 101 7.72 -8.33 -1.40
C GLN A 101 8.98 -9.05 -1.86
N SER A 102 10.14 -8.55 -1.43
CA SER A 102 11.46 -9.14 -1.70
C SER A 102 12.46 -8.74 -0.61
N ASP A 103 13.52 -9.49 -0.45
CA ASP A 103 14.69 -9.10 0.32
C ASP A 103 15.57 -8.06 -0.41
N SER A 104 15.29 -7.78 -1.69
CA SER A 104 16.01 -6.83 -2.54
C SER A 104 15.19 -5.58 -2.84
N GLU A 105 15.64 -4.42 -2.37
CA GLU A 105 15.05 -3.13 -2.70
C GLU A 105 15.07 -2.86 -4.22
N ALA A 106 16.18 -3.16 -4.88
CA ALA A 106 16.31 -2.95 -6.32
C ALA A 106 15.30 -3.79 -7.12
N ARG A 107 14.98 -5.01 -6.65
CA ARG A 107 13.96 -5.86 -7.27
C ARG A 107 12.57 -5.24 -7.10
N ILE A 108 12.24 -4.74 -5.90
CA ILE A 108 10.96 -4.06 -5.66
C ILE A 108 10.82 -2.83 -6.57
N LEU A 109 11.83 -1.97 -6.64
CA LEU A 109 11.79 -0.78 -7.51
C LEU A 109 11.58 -1.15 -8.98
N SER A 110 12.28 -2.20 -9.47
CA SER A 110 12.12 -2.68 -10.84
C SER A 110 10.70 -3.21 -11.12
N LEU A 111 10.12 -3.96 -10.18
CA LEU A 111 8.75 -4.47 -10.32
C LEU A 111 7.72 -3.34 -10.30
N LEU A 112 7.88 -2.37 -9.42
CA LEU A 112 6.97 -1.22 -9.34
C LEU A 112 7.01 -0.37 -10.61
N ASP A 113 8.18 -0.17 -11.21
CA ASP A 113 8.32 0.56 -12.48
C ASP A 113 7.63 -0.18 -13.63
N ASP A 114 7.88 -1.50 -13.81
CA ASP A 114 7.20 -2.33 -14.81
C ASP A 114 5.68 -2.32 -14.60
N TYR A 115 5.23 -2.56 -13.37
CA TYR A 115 3.81 -2.65 -13.07
C TYR A 115 3.10 -1.30 -13.23
N ALA A 116 3.75 -0.20 -12.87
CA ALA A 116 3.18 1.13 -13.07
C ALA A 116 2.93 1.41 -14.56
N GLN A 117 3.89 1.07 -15.43
CA GLN A 117 3.76 1.23 -16.89
C GLN A 117 2.63 0.36 -17.45
N ARG A 118 2.57 -0.92 -17.08
CA ARG A 118 1.54 -1.86 -17.54
C ARG A 118 0.16 -1.49 -17.03
N VAL A 119 0.03 -1.10 -15.76
CA VAL A 119 -1.24 -0.63 -15.19
C VAL A 119 -1.70 0.64 -15.90
N GLN A 120 -0.80 1.58 -16.16
CA GLN A 120 -1.12 2.82 -16.87
C GLN A 120 -1.62 2.55 -18.29
N SER A 121 -0.97 1.66 -19.04
CA SER A 121 -1.33 1.38 -20.44
C SER A 121 -2.61 0.54 -20.57
N ASP A 122 -2.73 -0.51 -19.78
CA ASP A 122 -3.71 -1.57 -20.03
C ASP A 122 -4.98 -1.43 -19.19
N TYR A 123 -4.88 -0.81 -18.01
CA TYR A 123 -5.97 -0.79 -17.02
C TYR A 123 -6.46 0.61 -16.66
N HIS A 124 -5.57 1.56 -16.49
CA HIS A 124 -5.87 2.84 -15.84
C HIS A 124 -7.09 3.56 -16.42
N ALA A 125 -7.96 4.03 -15.51
CA ALA A 125 -9.03 4.97 -15.81
C ALA A 125 -8.91 6.19 -14.90
N SER A 126 -9.15 7.37 -15.46
CA SER A 126 -9.30 8.60 -14.70
C SER A 126 -10.77 9.02 -14.72
N ALA A 127 -11.33 9.38 -13.56
CA ALA A 127 -12.61 10.06 -13.53
C ALA A 127 -12.45 11.47 -14.13
N PRO A 128 -13.42 11.97 -14.92
CA PRO A 128 -13.43 13.37 -15.32
C PRO A 128 -13.45 14.28 -14.08
N ALA A 129 -12.78 15.41 -14.17
CA ALA A 129 -12.85 16.40 -13.10
C ALA A 129 -14.30 16.80 -12.85
N PRO A 130 -14.75 16.94 -11.59
CA PRO A 130 -16.10 17.39 -11.30
C PRO A 130 -16.30 18.81 -11.83
N ASP A 131 -17.49 19.07 -12.40
CA ASP A 131 -17.82 20.39 -12.97
C ASP A 131 -17.84 21.52 -11.92
N LYS A 132 -17.93 21.15 -10.64
CA LYS A 132 -17.86 22.06 -9.48
C LYS A 132 -17.03 21.45 -8.36
N PRO A 133 -16.28 22.27 -7.59
CA PRO A 133 -15.63 21.79 -6.38
C PRO A 133 -16.67 21.20 -5.43
N SER A 134 -16.41 20.01 -4.91
CA SER A 134 -17.17 19.48 -3.77
C SER A 134 -16.82 20.31 -2.53
N LEU A 135 -17.83 20.93 -1.93
CA LEU A 135 -17.72 21.62 -0.65
C LEU A 135 -17.76 20.61 0.49
#